data_353fd6c568d53982c29dec2bbab7008f
#
_entry.id   353fd6c568d53982c29dec2bbab7008f
#
_cell.length_a   1.000
_cell.length_b   1.000
_cell.length_c   1.000
_cell.angle_alpha   90.00
_cell.angle_beta   90.00
_cell.angle_gamma   90.00
#
_symmetry.space_group_name_H-M   'P 1'
#
loop_
_entity.id
_entity.type
_entity.pdbx_description
1 polymer ?
#
loop_
_entity_poly.entity_id
_entity_poly.type
_entity_poly.pdbx_seq_one_letter_code
_entity_poly.pdbx_strand_id
1 'polypeptide(L)'
;FIELDYMVYMFNYDSTHGRFKGKISTNAGNLVVEKEGKSAHTIKVFNLKDPAEIKWGEAGAEYVIESTGVFTTIEKASAHLKGGAKKVVISAPSADAPMYVMGVNEDKYDPAKDDVISNASCTTNCLAPLAKVINDEFGIIEGLMTTVHAVTATQKTVDGPSGKQWRDGRGAAQNIIPASTGAAKAVGKVIPELNGKLTGMAFR
;
A
#
# COMPACT_ATOMS: atom_id res chain seq x y z
N PHE A 1 9.57 9.52 9.56
CA PHE A 1 10.30 9.93 10.75
C PHE A 1 9.72 11.26 11.26
N ILE A 2 8.75 11.18 12.16
CA ILE A 2 8.07 12.33 12.76
C ILE A 2 8.14 12.21 14.28
N GLU A 3 8.08 13.35 14.95
CA GLU A 3 8.05 13.43 16.41
C GLU A 3 6.76 12.79 16.96
N LEU A 4 6.85 12.24 18.16
CA LEU A 4 5.76 11.47 18.76
C LEU A 4 4.50 12.33 18.99
N ASP A 5 4.67 13.58 19.41
CA ASP A 5 3.56 14.53 19.62
C ASP A 5 2.85 14.87 18.30
N TYR A 6 3.60 14.97 17.20
CA TYR A 6 3.01 15.15 15.89
C TYR A 6 2.27 13.88 15.41
N MET A 7 2.79 12.71 15.76
CA MET A 7 2.11 11.43 15.48
C MET A 7 0.77 11.34 16.24
N VAL A 8 0.71 11.78 17.50
CA VAL A 8 -0.53 11.91 18.29
C VAL A 8 -1.51 12.86 17.61
N TYR A 9 -1.05 14.02 17.13
CA TYR A 9 -1.89 14.95 16.39
C TYR A 9 -2.45 14.31 15.11
N MET A 10 -1.61 13.70 14.29
CA MET A 10 -2.04 13.05 13.05
C MET A 10 -3.00 11.89 13.29
N PHE A 11 -2.85 11.14 14.39
CA PHE A 11 -3.78 10.07 14.73
C PHE A 11 -5.16 10.59 15.14
N ASN A 12 -5.21 11.77 15.77
CA ASN A 12 -6.46 12.37 16.21
C ASN A 12 -7.31 12.95 15.08
N TYR A 13 -6.70 13.37 13.96
CA TYR A 13 -7.39 14.14 12.93
C TYR A 13 -7.15 13.55 11.55
N ASP A 14 -8.23 13.15 10.90
CA ASP A 14 -8.22 12.65 9.53
C ASP A 14 -9.26 13.40 8.69
N SER A 15 -8.87 13.85 7.51
CA SER A 15 -9.74 14.67 6.65
C SER A 15 -10.87 13.88 6.03
N THR A 16 -10.72 12.57 5.87
CA THR A 16 -11.75 11.68 5.30
C THR A 16 -12.60 11.04 6.36
N HIS A 17 -11.98 10.51 7.41
CA HIS A 17 -12.65 9.71 8.44
C HIS A 17 -13.02 10.52 9.70
N GLY A 18 -12.56 11.78 9.77
CA GLY A 18 -12.86 12.68 10.86
C GLY A 18 -11.98 12.45 12.10
N ARG A 19 -12.43 12.97 13.22
CA ARG A 19 -11.69 12.90 14.47
C ARG A 19 -11.74 11.49 15.06
N PHE A 20 -10.60 11.00 15.57
CA PHE A 20 -10.55 9.73 16.29
C PHE A 20 -11.46 9.74 17.52
N LYS A 21 -12.29 8.71 17.67
CA LYS A 21 -13.19 8.52 18.80
C LYS A 21 -12.48 7.75 19.92
N GLY A 22 -11.70 8.44 20.71
CA GLY A 22 -10.90 7.89 21.79
C GLY A 22 -9.87 8.93 22.27
N LYS A 23 -8.92 8.47 23.06
CA LYS A 23 -7.81 9.28 23.55
C LYS A 23 -6.48 8.69 23.07
N ILE A 24 -5.62 9.52 22.55
CA ILE A 24 -4.25 9.18 22.17
C ILE A 24 -3.31 9.97 23.07
N SER A 25 -2.33 9.30 23.63
CA SER A 25 -1.29 9.90 24.46
C SER A 25 0.05 9.22 24.20
N THR A 26 1.09 9.71 24.83
CA THR A 26 2.43 9.10 24.78
C THR A 26 2.83 8.62 26.16
N ASN A 27 3.55 7.51 26.24
CA ASN A 27 4.14 7.02 27.49
C ASN A 27 5.47 6.31 27.17
N ALA A 28 6.54 6.74 27.82
CA ALA A 28 7.89 6.17 27.68
C ALA A 28 8.32 5.94 26.22
N GLY A 29 8.09 6.94 25.36
CA GLY A 29 8.47 6.88 23.94
C GLY A 29 7.53 6.04 23.04
N ASN A 30 6.38 5.63 23.56
CA ASN A 30 5.39 4.84 22.81
C ASN A 30 4.06 5.59 22.71
N LEU A 31 3.21 5.19 21.75
CA LEU A 31 1.83 5.66 21.68
C LEU A 31 0.93 4.81 22.59
N VAL A 32 -0.01 5.46 23.24
CA VAL A 32 -1.07 4.80 24.02
C VAL A 32 -2.41 5.19 23.44
N VAL A 33 -3.17 4.18 23.02
CA VAL A 33 -4.50 4.32 22.40
C VAL A 33 -5.54 3.83 23.38
N GLU A 34 -6.44 4.71 23.78
CA GLU A 34 -7.57 4.41 24.63
C GLU A 34 -8.89 4.60 23.85
N LYS A 35 -9.75 3.61 23.86
CA LYS A 35 -11.07 3.68 23.25
C LYS A 35 -12.11 3.27 24.28
N GLU A 36 -13.23 3.98 24.29
CA GLU A 36 -14.33 3.72 25.25
C GLU A 36 -14.73 2.24 25.25
N GLY A 37 -14.86 1.66 26.43
CA GLY A 37 -15.20 0.25 26.62
C GLY A 37 -14.07 -0.76 26.29
N LYS A 38 -12.83 -0.29 26.03
CA LYS A 38 -11.67 -1.16 25.77
C LYS A 38 -10.49 -0.79 26.68
N SER A 39 -9.66 -1.78 26.99
CA SER A 39 -8.38 -1.53 27.67
C SER A 39 -7.46 -0.66 26.82
N ALA A 40 -6.65 0.15 27.47
CA ALA A 40 -5.60 0.93 26.81
C ALA A 40 -4.61 0.00 26.08
N HIS A 41 -4.25 0.36 24.86
CA HIS A 41 -3.30 -0.39 24.04
C HIS A 41 -2.04 0.43 23.82
N THR A 42 -0.88 -0.12 24.17
CA THR A 42 0.42 0.52 23.94
C THR A 42 1.03 0.03 22.64
N ILE A 43 1.39 0.97 21.76
CA ILE A 43 2.04 0.71 20.48
C ILE A 43 3.49 1.15 20.60
N LYS A 44 4.42 0.20 20.46
CA LYS A 44 5.86 0.51 20.42
C LYS A 44 6.18 1.30 19.16
N VAL A 45 6.97 2.37 19.30
CA VAL A 45 7.41 3.22 18.19
C VAL A 45 8.91 3.10 18.04
N PHE A 46 9.34 2.76 16.82
CA PHE A 46 10.74 2.71 16.42
C PHE A 46 11.01 3.82 15.42
N ASN A 47 12.11 4.53 15.57
CA ASN A 47 12.55 5.59 14.64
C ASN A 47 13.91 5.20 14.04
N LEU A 48 13.92 4.11 13.26
CA LEU A 48 15.10 3.52 12.64
C LEU A 48 14.94 3.47 11.12
N LYS A 49 15.97 3.84 10.38
CA LYS A 49 15.93 3.89 8.91
C LYS A 49 16.15 2.54 8.25
N ASP A 50 16.99 1.69 8.86
CA ASP A 50 17.23 0.34 8.37
C ASP A 50 16.20 -0.62 8.96
N PRO A 51 15.39 -1.28 8.13
CA PRO A 51 14.41 -2.26 8.58
C PRO A 51 15.03 -3.42 9.38
N ALA A 52 16.29 -3.78 9.10
CA ALA A 52 16.98 -4.86 9.79
C ALA A 52 17.29 -4.55 11.26
N GLU A 53 17.34 -3.27 11.63
CA GLU A 53 17.59 -2.81 13.00
C GLU A 53 16.30 -2.72 13.84
N ILE A 54 15.13 -2.76 13.19
CA ILE A 54 13.84 -2.69 13.90
C ILE A 54 13.59 -4.02 14.61
N LYS A 55 13.46 -3.96 15.92
CA LYS A 55 13.32 -5.16 16.77
C LYS A 55 11.86 -5.65 16.83
N TRP A 56 11.35 -6.15 15.72
CA TRP A 56 9.98 -6.65 15.61
C TRP A 56 9.69 -7.78 16.61
N GLY A 57 10.63 -8.70 16.79
CA GLY A 57 10.50 -9.80 17.75
C GLY A 57 10.33 -9.31 19.20
N GLU A 58 11.08 -8.26 19.62
CA GLU A 58 10.92 -7.65 20.95
C GLU A 58 9.59 -6.91 21.11
N ALA A 59 9.01 -6.45 20.01
CA ALA A 59 7.68 -5.85 19.99
C ALA A 59 6.54 -6.89 19.95
N GLY A 60 6.86 -8.16 19.69
CA GLY A 60 5.89 -9.21 19.46
C GLY A 60 5.17 -9.11 18.11
N ALA A 61 5.74 -8.37 17.16
CA ALA A 61 5.16 -8.18 15.83
C ALA A 61 5.60 -9.30 14.89
N GLU A 62 4.67 -10.19 14.57
CA GLU A 62 4.92 -11.31 13.65
C GLU A 62 4.72 -10.93 12.18
N TYR A 63 3.77 -10.03 11.91
CA TYR A 63 3.44 -9.53 10.57
C TYR A 63 3.82 -8.06 10.45
N VAL A 64 4.57 -7.72 9.41
CA VAL A 64 4.98 -6.35 9.13
C VAL A 64 4.36 -5.88 7.83
N ILE A 65 3.71 -4.72 7.86
CA ILE A 65 3.22 -4.04 6.65
C ILE A 65 4.31 -3.05 6.22
N GLU A 66 4.99 -3.39 5.11
CA GLU A 66 5.96 -2.50 4.47
C GLU A 66 5.23 -1.48 3.61
N SER A 67 5.05 -0.28 4.12
CA SER A 67 4.28 0.79 3.45
C SER A 67 5.08 2.07 3.20
N THR A 68 6.41 1.98 3.22
CA THR A 68 7.30 3.13 2.95
C THR A 68 7.38 3.48 1.45
N GLY A 69 7.10 2.52 0.57
CA GLY A 69 7.31 2.65 -0.87
C GLY A 69 8.78 2.53 -1.31
N VAL A 70 9.70 2.21 -0.40
CA VAL A 70 11.16 2.10 -0.66
C VAL A 70 11.60 0.65 -0.78
N PHE A 71 11.12 -0.22 0.10
CA PHE A 71 11.53 -1.62 0.19
C PHE A 71 10.52 -2.52 -0.53
N THR A 72 10.44 -2.40 -1.86
CA THR A 72 9.39 -3.03 -2.69
C THR A 72 9.82 -4.31 -3.40
N THR A 73 11.01 -4.84 -3.13
CA THR A 73 11.48 -6.13 -3.64
C THR A 73 11.63 -7.14 -2.50
N ILE A 74 11.63 -8.44 -2.82
CA ILE A 74 11.85 -9.50 -1.83
C ILE A 74 13.13 -9.24 -1.04
N GLU A 75 14.25 -8.97 -1.74
CA GLU A 75 15.54 -8.71 -1.10
C GLU A 75 15.45 -7.59 -0.06
N LYS A 76 14.90 -6.44 -0.45
CA LYS A 76 14.80 -5.26 0.42
C LYS A 76 13.83 -5.47 1.57
N ALA A 77 12.64 -6.00 1.29
CA ALA A 77 11.61 -6.20 2.29
C ALA A 77 11.98 -7.30 3.30
N SER A 78 12.78 -8.29 2.89
CA SER A 78 13.30 -9.34 3.78
C SER A 78 14.18 -8.80 4.91
N ALA A 79 14.64 -7.54 4.84
CA ALA A 79 15.34 -6.91 5.96
C ALA A 79 14.51 -6.88 7.24
N HIS A 80 13.19 -6.76 7.14
CA HIS A 80 12.29 -6.84 8.29
C HIS A 80 12.28 -8.21 8.99
N LEU A 81 12.53 -9.30 8.25
CA LEU A 81 12.60 -10.64 8.82
C LEU A 81 13.80 -10.78 9.76
N LYS A 82 14.91 -10.06 9.49
CA LYS A 82 16.10 -10.04 10.36
C LYS A 82 15.79 -9.41 11.72
N GLY A 83 14.83 -8.49 11.78
CA GLY A 83 14.34 -7.88 13.01
C GLY A 83 13.39 -8.78 13.83
N GLY A 84 13.08 -9.98 13.34
CA GLY A 84 12.23 -10.96 14.03
C GLY A 84 10.78 -11.01 13.54
N ALA A 85 10.44 -10.33 12.46
CA ALA A 85 9.15 -10.54 11.78
C ALA A 85 9.10 -11.92 11.13
N LYS A 86 7.93 -12.54 11.07
CA LYS A 86 7.70 -13.81 10.37
C LYS A 86 7.26 -13.61 8.93
N LYS A 87 6.48 -12.57 8.68
CA LYS A 87 5.90 -12.27 7.37
C LYS A 87 5.96 -10.77 7.09
N VAL A 88 6.16 -10.42 5.82
CA VAL A 88 6.15 -9.03 5.35
C VAL A 88 5.16 -8.88 4.21
N VAL A 89 4.27 -7.91 4.32
CA VAL A 89 3.31 -7.54 3.28
C VAL A 89 3.69 -6.17 2.72
N ILE A 90 4.12 -6.12 1.48
CA ILE A 90 4.44 -4.88 0.78
C ILE A 90 3.13 -4.25 0.30
N SER A 91 2.82 -3.02 0.76
CA SER A 91 1.61 -2.29 0.38
C SER A 91 1.75 -1.53 -0.96
N ALA A 92 2.49 -2.11 -1.90
CA ALA A 92 2.76 -1.57 -3.23
C ALA A 92 3.03 -2.71 -4.21
N PRO A 93 2.97 -2.47 -5.55
CA PRO A 93 3.40 -3.45 -6.53
C PRO A 93 4.86 -3.84 -6.31
N SER A 94 5.17 -5.12 -6.46
CA SER A 94 6.53 -5.64 -6.42
C SER A 94 6.96 -6.16 -7.78
N ALA A 95 8.25 -6.05 -8.06
CA ALA A 95 8.84 -6.61 -9.27
C ALA A 95 8.94 -8.14 -9.20
N ASP A 96 9.21 -8.69 -8.01
CA ASP A 96 9.60 -10.08 -7.78
C ASP A 96 8.79 -10.80 -6.69
N ALA A 97 8.19 -10.09 -5.71
CA ALA A 97 7.33 -10.72 -4.72
C ALA A 97 5.99 -11.18 -5.32
N PRO A 98 5.47 -12.35 -4.90
CA PRO A 98 4.15 -12.79 -5.31
C PRO A 98 3.10 -11.77 -4.90
N MET A 99 2.17 -11.48 -5.83
CA MET A 99 1.10 -10.51 -5.62
C MET A 99 -0.23 -11.22 -5.40
N TYR A 100 -0.95 -10.77 -4.37
CA TYR A 100 -2.27 -11.28 -4.02
C TYR A 100 -3.29 -10.15 -3.98
N VAL A 101 -4.45 -10.40 -4.57
CA VAL A 101 -5.62 -9.51 -4.53
C VAL A 101 -6.78 -10.31 -3.94
N MET A 102 -7.33 -9.82 -2.84
CA MET A 102 -8.44 -10.48 -2.15
C MET A 102 -9.66 -10.59 -3.06
N GLY A 103 -10.28 -11.79 -3.08
CA GLY A 103 -11.37 -12.15 -3.97
C GLY A 103 -10.93 -12.53 -5.38
N VAL A 104 -9.63 -12.59 -5.67
CA VAL A 104 -9.09 -12.91 -7.00
C VAL A 104 -8.18 -14.12 -6.98
N ASN A 105 -7.14 -14.14 -6.16
CA ASN A 105 -6.12 -15.18 -6.14
C ASN A 105 -5.49 -15.43 -4.76
N GLU A 106 -6.15 -15.04 -3.68
CA GLU A 106 -5.68 -15.28 -2.31
C GLU A 106 -5.59 -16.76 -1.95
N ASP A 107 -6.37 -17.60 -2.63
CA ASP A 107 -6.33 -19.05 -2.50
C ASP A 107 -4.99 -19.68 -2.92
N LYS A 108 -4.19 -18.94 -3.69
CA LYS A 108 -2.85 -19.36 -4.14
C LYS A 108 -1.75 -19.06 -3.12
N TYR A 109 -2.07 -18.35 -2.02
CA TYR A 109 -1.08 -18.04 -0.99
C TYR A 109 -0.61 -19.29 -0.26
N ASP A 110 0.71 -19.52 -0.28
CA ASP A 110 1.35 -20.61 0.44
C ASP A 110 2.13 -20.07 1.65
N PRO A 111 1.58 -20.19 2.88
CA PRO A 111 2.23 -19.65 4.07
C PRO A 111 3.59 -20.29 4.39
N ALA A 112 3.89 -21.45 3.81
CA ALA A 112 5.17 -22.10 4.02
C ALA A 112 6.28 -21.56 3.11
N LYS A 113 5.93 -20.88 2.01
CA LYS A 113 6.88 -20.36 1.02
C LYS A 113 6.92 -18.84 0.94
N ASP A 114 5.77 -18.21 1.16
CA ASP A 114 5.58 -16.80 0.89
C ASP A 114 5.79 -15.96 2.16
N ASP A 115 7.05 -15.71 2.53
CA ASP A 115 7.39 -14.87 3.67
C ASP A 115 7.31 -13.39 3.37
N VAL A 116 7.52 -13.00 2.10
CA VAL A 116 7.37 -11.64 1.59
C VAL A 116 6.40 -11.64 0.43
N ILE A 117 5.30 -10.93 0.59
CA ILE A 117 4.24 -10.81 -0.42
C ILE A 117 3.93 -9.36 -0.73
N SER A 118 3.25 -9.12 -1.84
CA SER A 118 2.71 -7.80 -2.21
C SER A 118 1.19 -7.88 -2.31
N ASN A 119 0.50 -6.87 -1.79
CA ASN A 119 -0.94 -6.71 -2.00
C ASN A 119 -1.28 -5.90 -3.27
N ALA A 120 -0.33 -5.79 -4.20
CA ALA A 120 -0.45 -5.08 -5.47
C ALA A 120 -0.67 -3.56 -5.34
N SER A 121 -1.20 -2.91 -6.37
CA SER A 121 -1.50 -1.48 -6.40
C SER A 121 -2.97 -1.19 -6.12
N CYS A 122 -3.27 0.07 -5.77
CA CYS A 122 -4.64 0.55 -5.66
C CYS A 122 -5.47 0.29 -6.93
N THR A 123 -4.92 0.59 -8.11
CA THR A 123 -5.61 0.35 -9.39
C THR A 123 -5.75 -1.14 -9.69
N THR A 124 -4.76 -1.97 -9.35
CA THR A 124 -4.88 -3.44 -9.52
C THR A 124 -5.95 -4.02 -8.61
N ASN A 125 -6.06 -3.55 -7.35
CA ASN A 125 -7.12 -3.97 -6.44
C ASN A 125 -8.51 -3.52 -6.88
N CYS A 126 -8.62 -2.42 -7.61
CA CYS A 126 -9.87 -2.00 -8.25
C CYS A 126 -10.20 -2.86 -9.48
N LEU A 127 -9.23 -3.02 -10.38
CA LEU A 127 -9.45 -3.63 -11.69
C LEU A 127 -9.55 -5.15 -11.65
N ALA A 128 -8.72 -5.83 -10.86
CA ALA A 128 -8.65 -7.29 -10.90
C ALA A 128 -9.95 -7.98 -10.47
N PRO A 129 -10.64 -7.59 -9.38
CA PRO A 129 -11.95 -8.16 -9.05
C PRO A 129 -13.00 -7.90 -10.13
N LEU A 130 -13.03 -6.68 -10.69
CA LEU A 130 -13.96 -6.33 -11.77
C LEU A 130 -13.68 -7.17 -13.02
N ALA A 131 -12.43 -7.25 -13.44
CA ALA A 131 -12.01 -8.04 -14.59
C ALA A 131 -12.29 -9.54 -14.38
N LYS A 132 -12.11 -10.03 -13.14
CA LYS A 132 -12.43 -11.43 -12.80
C LYS A 132 -13.90 -11.74 -13.05
N VAL A 133 -14.80 -10.94 -12.51
CA VAL A 133 -16.25 -11.15 -12.69
C VAL A 133 -16.64 -11.16 -14.18
N ILE A 134 -16.15 -10.16 -14.94
CA ILE A 134 -16.46 -10.09 -16.38
C ILE A 134 -15.84 -11.25 -17.14
N ASN A 135 -14.62 -11.66 -16.79
CA ASN A 135 -13.96 -12.77 -17.47
C ASN A 135 -14.62 -14.10 -17.16
N ASP A 136 -15.00 -14.33 -15.92
CA ASP A 136 -15.62 -15.60 -15.48
C ASP A 136 -17.01 -15.78 -16.11
N GLU A 137 -17.80 -14.70 -16.25
CA GLU A 137 -19.17 -14.78 -16.76
C GLU A 137 -19.28 -14.67 -18.29
N PHE A 138 -18.42 -13.86 -18.93
CA PHE A 138 -18.57 -13.53 -20.36
C PHE A 138 -17.30 -13.79 -21.17
N GLY A 139 -16.17 -13.99 -20.53
CA GLY A 139 -14.85 -14.02 -21.17
C GLY A 139 -14.38 -12.64 -21.63
N ILE A 140 -13.08 -12.40 -21.54
CA ILE A 140 -12.44 -11.18 -22.06
C ILE A 140 -11.49 -11.57 -23.19
N ILE A 141 -11.71 -11.03 -24.38
CA ILE A 141 -10.82 -11.18 -25.54
C ILE A 141 -9.73 -10.12 -25.46
N GLU A 142 -10.11 -8.85 -25.33
CA GLU A 142 -9.23 -7.72 -25.15
C GLU A 142 -9.94 -6.61 -24.36
N GLY A 143 -9.19 -5.71 -23.73
CA GLY A 143 -9.79 -4.62 -22.98
C GLY A 143 -8.89 -3.41 -22.83
N LEU A 144 -9.49 -2.23 -22.84
CA LEU A 144 -8.85 -0.94 -22.54
C LEU A 144 -9.40 -0.42 -21.20
N MET A 145 -8.49 -0.28 -20.23
CA MET A 145 -8.80 0.29 -18.92
C MET A 145 -8.50 1.80 -18.93
N THR A 146 -9.43 2.60 -18.47
CA THR A 146 -9.16 3.98 -18.08
C THR A 146 -9.44 4.13 -16.59
N THR A 147 -8.45 4.59 -15.82
CA THR A 147 -8.66 4.95 -14.42
C THR A 147 -8.76 6.45 -14.25
N VAL A 148 -9.87 6.92 -13.69
CA VAL A 148 -10.04 8.28 -13.17
C VAL A 148 -9.65 8.21 -11.69
N HIS A 149 -8.41 8.58 -11.41
CA HIS A 149 -7.78 8.28 -10.14
C HIS A 149 -7.87 9.48 -9.19
N ALA A 150 -8.05 9.19 -7.90
CA ALA A 150 -7.95 10.21 -6.86
C ALA A 150 -6.55 10.85 -6.84
N VAL A 151 -6.49 12.09 -6.36
CA VAL A 151 -5.22 12.79 -6.11
C VAL A 151 -4.40 12.03 -5.06
N THR A 152 -3.11 11.89 -5.32
CA THR A 152 -2.14 11.25 -4.40
C THR A 152 -0.99 12.21 -4.09
N ALA A 153 -0.15 11.85 -3.13
CA ALA A 153 0.95 12.70 -2.66
C ALA A 153 2.00 13.07 -3.73
N THR A 154 1.99 12.40 -4.88
CA THR A 154 2.89 12.72 -6.02
C THR A 154 2.43 13.94 -6.80
N GLN A 155 1.13 14.27 -6.78
CA GLN A 155 0.61 15.48 -7.42
C GLN A 155 0.88 16.71 -6.55
N LYS A 156 0.91 17.89 -7.20
CA LYS A 156 1.17 19.17 -6.55
C LYS A 156 -0.10 19.90 -6.22
N THR A 157 -0.11 20.66 -5.12
CA THR A 157 -1.19 21.60 -4.79
C THR A 157 -1.23 22.77 -5.79
N VAL A 158 -0.06 23.28 -6.16
CA VAL A 158 0.15 24.32 -7.16
C VAL A 158 1.24 23.87 -8.13
N ASP A 159 1.37 24.52 -9.27
CA ASP A 159 2.44 24.20 -10.24
C ASP A 159 3.82 24.25 -9.60
N GLY A 160 4.59 23.20 -9.81
CA GLY A 160 5.93 23.09 -9.26
C GLY A 160 6.75 21.98 -9.95
N PRO A 161 8.06 21.91 -9.72
CA PRO A 161 8.91 20.94 -10.38
C PRO A 161 8.57 19.51 -9.96
N SER A 162 8.64 18.58 -10.92
CA SER A 162 8.51 17.14 -10.71
C SER A 162 9.65 16.40 -11.41
N GLY A 163 10.34 15.49 -10.70
CA GLY A 163 11.57 14.87 -11.17
C GLY A 163 11.36 13.81 -12.26
N LYS A 164 10.40 12.90 -12.09
CA LYS A 164 10.21 11.75 -13.00
C LYS A 164 9.22 12.05 -14.13
N GLN A 165 8.12 12.68 -13.81
CA GLN A 165 7.02 12.98 -14.74
C GLN A 165 6.70 14.46 -14.64
N TRP A 166 7.04 15.24 -15.66
CA TRP A 166 6.84 16.69 -15.62
C TRP A 166 5.37 17.09 -15.42
N ARG A 167 4.44 16.32 -15.99
CA ARG A 167 3.00 16.53 -15.82
C ARG A 167 2.53 16.42 -14.37
N ASP A 168 3.19 15.59 -13.55
CA ASP A 168 2.90 15.47 -12.12
C ASP A 168 3.22 16.75 -11.33
N GLY A 169 3.97 17.68 -11.95
CA GLY A 169 4.26 19.00 -11.41
C GLY A 169 3.12 20.01 -11.56
N ARG A 170 2.06 19.69 -12.29
CA ARG A 170 0.90 20.59 -12.47
C ARG A 170 -0.04 20.51 -11.26
N GLY A 171 -0.72 21.63 -10.97
CA GLY A 171 -1.68 21.70 -9.88
C GLY A 171 -2.83 20.71 -10.06
N ALA A 172 -3.01 19.82 -9.11
CA ALA A 172 -3.92 18.69 -9.22
C ALA A 172 -5.39 19.10 -9.26
N ALA A 173 -5.77 20.18 -8.57
CA ALA A 173 -7.16 20.64 -8.50
C ALA A 173 -7.64 21.34 -9.78
N GLN A 174 -6.70 21.78 -10.65
CA GLN A 174 -7.01 22.56 -11.85
C GLN A 174 -6.83 21.77 -13.17
N ASN A 175 -6.26 20.57 -13.10
CA ASN A 175 -5.89 19.83 -14.30
C ASN A 175 -6.40 18.38 -14.27
N ILE A 176 -6.60 17.81 -15.45
CA ILE A 176 -6.74 16.38 -15.68
C ILE A 176 -5.38 15.87 -16.18
N ILE A 177 -4.63 15.23 -15.31
CA ILE A 177 -3.22 14.91 -15.56
C ILE A 177 -3.09 13.47 -16.04
N PRO A 178 -2.69 13.21 -17.31
CA PRO A 178 -2.38 11.87 -17.76
C PRO A 178 -1.16 11.30 -17.01
N ALA A 179 -1.29 10.10 -16.48
CA ALA A 179 -0.24 9.40 -15.75
C ALA A 179 -0.01 7.99 -16.33
N SER A 180 1.19 7.49 -16.22
CA SER A 180 1.49 6.10 -16.56
C SER A 180 0.92 5.14 -15.52
N THR A 181 0.49 3.95 -15.97
CA THR A 181 0.03 2.89 -15.08
C THR A 181 0.47 1.52 -15.59
N GLY A 182 0.94 0.68 -14.68
CA GLY A 182 1.22 -0.73 -14.93
C GLY A 182 0.09 -1.67 -14.52
N ALA A 183 -1.04 -1.13 -14.05
CA ALA A 183 -2.11 -1.93 -13.45
C ALA A 183 -2.73 -2.95 -14.42
N ALA A 184 -2.96 -2.58 -15.67
CA ALA A 184 -3.48 -3.50 -16.68
C ALA A 184 -2.56 -4.73 -16.88
N LYS A 185 -1.24 -4.51 -16.90
CA LYS A 185 -0.25 -5.61 -16.97
C LYS A 185 -0.21 -6.42 -15.66
N ALA A 186 -0.38 -5.75 -14.52
CA ALA A 186 -0.37 -6.40 -13.21
C ALA A 186 -1.56 -7.34 -13.02
N VAL A 187 -2.71 -7.05 -13.64
CA VAL A 187 -3.85 -7.98 -13.65
C VAL A 187 -3.47 -9.33 -14.24
N GLY A 188 -2.66 -9.37 -15.30
CA GLY A 188 -2.18 -10.64 -15.86
C GLY A 188 -1.27 -11.46 -14.91
N LYS A 189 -0.72 -10.84 -13.85
CA LYS A 189 0.03 -11.58 -12.83
C LYS A 189 -0.90 -12.27 -11.81
N VAL A 190 -2.06 -11.70 -11.52
CA VAL A 190 -3.03 -12.25 -10.56
C VAL A 190 -4.12 -13.06 -11.23
N ILE A 191 -4.43 -12.77 -12.50
CA ILE A 191 -5.35 -13.53 -13.38
C ILE A 191 -4.59 -13.91 -14.65
N PRO A 192 -3.88 -15.04 -14.69
CA PRO A 192 -3.00 -15.41 -15.81
C PRO A 192 -3.69 -15.47 -17.18
N GLU A 193 -4.98 -15.80 -17.23
CA GLU A 193 -5.78 -15.87 -18.45
C GLU A 193 -5.95 -14.49 -19.12
N LEU A 194 -5.75 -13.41 -18.37
CA LEU A 194 -5.82 -12.03 -18.87
C LEU A 194 -4.46 -11.45 -19.24
N ASN A 195 -3.40 -12.24 -19.16
CA ASN A 195 -2.07 -11.77 -19.53
C ASN A 195 -2.02 -11.35 -21.00
N GLY A 196 -1.61 -10.12 -21.26
CA GLY A 196 -1.51 -9.55 -22.62
C GLY A 196 -2.83 -9.05 -23.21
N LYS A 197 -3.99 -9.31 -22.57
CA LYS A 197 -5.31 -8.91 -23.08
C LYS A 197 -5.72 -7.49 -22.68
N LEU A 198 -5.11 -6.93 -21.66
CA LEU A 198 -5.47 -5.63 -21.11
C LEU A 198 -4.38 -4.59 -21.32
N THR A 199 -4.79 -3.41 -21.72
CA THR A 199 -3.95 -2.19 -21.70
C THR A 199 -4.66 -1.09 -20.92
N GLY A 200 -3.96 -0.01 -20.57
CA GLY A 200 -4.59 1.00 -19.74
C GLY A 200 -3.90 2.35 -19.71
N MET A 201 -4.68 3.35 -19.36
CA MET A 201 -4.26 4.72 -19.11
C MET A 201 -4.84 5.23 -17.80
N ALA A 202 -4.16 6.20 -17.18
CA ALA A 202 -4.59 6.84 -15.94
C ALA A 202 -4.71 8.35 -16.12
N PHE A 203 -5.72 8.93 -15.48
CA PHE A 203 -5.90 10.37 -15.34
C PHE A 203 -6.11 10.70 -13.87
N ARG A 204 -5.42 11.74 -13.41
CA ARG A 204 -5.42 12.19 -12.01
C ARG A 204 -5.78 13.65 -11.89
#